data_54abf936538bc5a8c89e7f82cac70084
#
_entry.id   54abf936538bc5a8c89e7f82cac70084
#
_cell.length_a   1.000
_cell.length_b   1.000
_cell.length_c   1.000
_cell.angle_alpha   90.00
_cell.angle_beta   90.00
_cell.angle_gamma   90.00
#
_symmetry.space_group_name_H-M   'P 1'
#
loop_
_entity.id
_entity.type
_entity.pdbx_description
1 polymer ?
#
loop_
_entity_poly.entity_id
_entity_poly.type
_entity_poly.pdbx_seq_one_letter_code
_entity_poly.pdbx_strand_id
1 'polypeptide(L)'
;MRYLPNSDSDRAAMLKATGRSSAEELFDQIPNELRLHGKLNLPEPLSEPEILEFFHQAAAQSSREYVSLLGAGAYNHYIPVAVKALLSRGEFFTAYTPYQAEIAQGTLQAMFEFQTLMTQLMGMEVSNASLYDGSTATTEAVLMALRVTRRSRVLVAGTLHPEYRQVLETFVKHLGIELRQVPYGESGQLDLGQLESALNAETAAVVVQSPNFFGILERAPEIAKVVRRSDALLIVSIAEPLSLAIVKPPADADIVCGEAQSLGVPVAFGGPYVGFLTGKKTFLRQMPGRLVGQTVDTEGRRGFVLTLATREQHIRREKATSNICTNQALCALAVTIYLSLMGKHGLKMLAEQNLAKAHYAARQLAAIPGFAIPFHGPFFNEFVVKTPGDADQLLAELQKRKIIGGLNLRRFYPDLPNHLLVCVTETVSREAIERTVEAFSHAAGPGIVAHTAERA
;
A
#
# COMPACT_ATOMS: atom_id res chain seq x y z
N MET A 1 -13.99 -38.39 -13.00
CA MET A 1 -13.35 -37.32 -12.18
C MET A 1 -14.24 -37.01 -10.99
N ARG A 2 -13.68 -36.87 -9.78
CA ARG A 2 -14.47 -36.66 -8.53
C ARG A 2 -15.33 -35.39 -8.51
N TYR A 3 -14.94 -34.39 -9.29
CA TYR A 3 -15.57 -33.06 -9.25
C TYR A 3 -16.41 -32.72 -10.49
N LEU A 4 -16.57 -33.68 -11.41
CA LEU A 4 -17.48 -33.56 -12.57
C LEU A 4 -18.73 -34.37 -12.28
N PRO A 5 -19.85 -33.74 -11.91
CA PRO A 5 -21.05 -34.44 -11.48
C PRO A 5 -21.78 -35.15 -12.65
N ASN A 6 -21.57 -34.66 -13.88
CA ASN A 6 -22.31 -35.18 -15.04
C ASN A 6 -21.57 -36.35 -15.72
N SER A 7 -22.25 -37.46 -15.89
CA SER A 7 -21.78 -38.56 -16.70
C SER A 7 -21.90 -38.26 -18.21
N ASP A 8 -21.32 -39.11 -19.07
CA ASP A 8 -21.45 -38.95 -20.52
C ASP A 8 -22.92 -39.15 -20.98
N SER A 9 -23.69 -39.99 -20.30
CA SER A 9 -25.13 -40.13 -20.54
C SER A 9 -25.91 -38.87 -20.15
N ASP A 10 -25.55 -38.21 -19.07
CA ASP A 10 -26.17 -36.94 -18.67
C ASP A 10 -25.88 -35.85 -19.69
N ARG A 11 -24.62 -35.77 -20.17
CA ARG A 11 -24.23 -34.82 -21.21
C ARG A 11 -25.00 -35.05 -22.51
N ALA A 12 -25.12 -36.30 -22.94
CA ALA A 12 -25.90 -36.64 -24.12
C ALA A 12 -27.38 -36.26 -23.97
N ALA A 13 -27.98 -36.51 -22.80
CA ALA A 13 -29.35 -36.09 -22.50
C ALA A 13 -29.52 -34.56 -22.53
N MET A 14 -28.58 -33.81 -21.96
CA MET A 14 -28.58 -32.32 -21.98
C MET A 14 -28.43 -31.77 -23.40
N LEU A 15 -27.51 -32.32 -24.21
CA LEU A 15 -27.33 -31.91 -25.60
C LEU A 15 -28.61 -32.18 -26.41
N LYS A 16 -29.22 -33.34 -26.24
CA LYS A 16 -30.50 -33.68 -26.88
C LYS A 16 -31.60 -32.69 -26.46
N ALA A 17 -31.69 -32.33 -25.19
CA ALA A 17 -32.68 -31.36 -24.70
C ALA A 17 -32.49 -29.96 -25.31
N THR A 18 -31.27 -29.59 -25.66
CA THR A 18 -30.95 -28.30 -26.34
C THR A 18 -31.01 -28.41 -27.87
N GLY A 19 -31.33 -29.60 -28.42
CA GLY A 19 -31.36 -29.83 -29.86
C GLY A 19 -30.00 -29.85 -30.53
N ARG A 20 -28.94 -30.16 -29.76
CA ARG A 20 -27.55 -30.23 -30.24
C ARG A 20 -27.03 -31.65 -30.19
N SER A 21 -26.09 -31.95 -31.09
CA SER A 21 -25.44 -33.27 -31.13
C SER A 21 -24.07 -33.29 -30.42
N SER A 22 -23.43 -32.18 -30.32
CA SER A 22 -22.11 -32.02 -29.66
C SER A 22 -22.01 -30.75 -28.85
N ALA A 23 -21.04 -30.71 -27.93
CA ALA A 23 -20.73 -29.51 -27.15
C ALA A 23 -20.16 -28.38 -28.02
N GLU A 24 -19.48 -28.71 -29.10
CA GLU A 24 -18.91 -27.78 -30.05
C GLU A 24 -20.01 -26.96 -30.74
N GLU A 25 -21.17 -27.53 -31.01
CA GLU A 25 -22.30 -26.81 -31.61
C GLU A 25 -22.87 -25.72 -30.71
N LEU A 26 -22.62 -25.76 -29.41
CA LEU A 26 -23.03 -24.69 -28.49
C LEU A 26 -22.30 -23.37 -28.77
N PHE A 27 -21.17 -23.43 -29.46
CA PHE A 27 -20.36 -22.29 -29.84
C PHE A 27 -20.61 -21.76 -31.26
N ASP A 28 -21.60 -22.31 -32.00
CA ASP A 28 -21.90 -21.92 -33.39
C ASP A 28 -22.23 -20.43 -33.57
N GLN A 29 -22.66 -19.78 -32.49
CA GLN A 29 -22.87 -18.31 -32.47
C GLN A 29 -21.57 -17.49 -32.57
N ILE A 30 -20.39 -18.09 -32.33
CA ILE A 30 -19.11 -17.45 -32.49
C ILE A 30 -18.66 -17.60 -33.94
N PRO A 31 -18.40 -16.49 -34.66
CA PRO A 31 -17.88 -16.55 -36.04
C PRO A 31 -16.63 -17.43 -36.13
N ASN A 32 -16.55 -18.21 -37.21
CA ASN A 32 -15.49 -19.23 -37.34
C ASN A 32 -14.07 -18.61 -37.33
N GLU A 33 -13.92 -17.42 -37.88
CA GLU A 33 -12.67 -16.66 -37.88
C GLU A 33 -12.23 -16.19 -36.52
N LEU A 34 -13.13 -16.19 -35.53
CA LEU A 34 -12.81 -15.82 -34.12
C LEU A 34 -12.65 -17.06 -33.24
N ARG A 35 -12.90 -18.26 -33.78
CA ARG A 35 -12.72 -19.49 -33.00
C ARG A 35 -11.25 -19.90 -32.98
N LEU A 36 -10.80 -20.35 -31.81
CA LEU A 36 -9.51 -21.02 -31.70
C LEU A 36 -9.64 -22.45 -32.27
N HIS A 37 -8.91 -22.73 -33.35
CA HIS A 37 -8.79 -24.05 -33.93
C HIS A 37 -7.53 -24.74 -33.40
N GLY A 38 -7.68 -25.83 -32.66
CA GLY A 38 -6.59 -26.63 -32.11
C GLY A 38 -6.36 -26.40 -30.61
N LYS A 39 -5.21 -26.86 -30.13
CA LYS A 39 -4.81 -26.72 -28.72
C LYS A 39 -4.21 -25.32 -28.48
N LEU A 40 -4.40 -24.79 -27.26
CA LEU A 40 -3.67 -23.65 -26.78
C LEU A 40 -2.16 -23.95 -26.77
N ASN A 41 -1.34 -22.96 -27.10
CA ASN A 41 0.11 -23.09 -26.99
C ASN A 41 0.53 -22.92 -25.50
N LEU A 42 0.25 -23.95 -24.73
CA LEU A 42 0.59 -24.04 -23.32
C LEU A 42 1.58 -25.20 -23.12
N PRO A 43 2.48 -25.11 -22.14
CA PRO A 43 3.31 -26.25 -21.75
C PRO A 43 2.44 -27.40 -21.26
N GLU A 44 2.97 -28.61 -21.37
CA GLU A 44 2.30 -29.80 -20.82
C GLU A 44 2.11 -29.66 -19.30
N PRO A 45 1.03 -30.23 -18.74
CA PRO A 45 0.77 -30.15 -17.31
C PRO A 45 1.85 -30.91 -16.52
N LEU A 46 2.29 -30.29 -15.43
CA LEU A 46 3.21 -30.90 -14.47
C LEU A 46 2.45 -31.61 -13.37
N SER A 47 3.02 -32.69 -12.85
CA SER A 47 2.57 -33.33 -11.61
C SER A 47 2.90 -32.46 -10.38
N GLU A 48 2.25 -32.71 -9.25
CA GLU A 48 2.51 -31.98 -8.00
C GLU A 48 3.98 -31.97 -7.60
N PRO A 49 4.72 -33.11 -7.60
CA PRO A 49 6.16 -33.11 -7.31
C PRO A 49 6.97 -32.24 -8.28
N GLU A 50 6.67 -32.29 -9.58
CA GLU A 50 7.37 -31.49 -10.59
C GLU A 50 7.09 -29.99 -10.41
N ILE A 51 5.86 -29.60 -10.06
CA ILE A 51 5.52 -28.20 -9.72
C ILE A 51 6.28 -27.74 -8.49
N LEU A 52 6.33 -28.55 -7.43
CA LEU A 52 7.06 -28.22 -6.22
C LEU A 52 8.57 -28.05 -6.49
N GLU A 53 9.16 -28.95 -7.26
CA GLU A 53 10.58 -28.85 -7.64
C GLU A 53 10.86 -27.62 -8.48
N PHE A 54 10.00 -27.32 -9.48
CA PHE A 54 10.13 -26.11 -10.30
C PHE A 54 10.12 -24.84 -9.45
N PHE A 55 9.18 -24.73 -8.50
CA PHE A 55 9.09 -23.54 -7.65
C PHE A 55 10.19 -23.51 -6.59
N HIS A 56 10.69 -24.64 -6.10
CA HIS A 56 11.87 -24.67 -5.21
C HIS A 56 13.11 -24.15 -5.93
N GLN A 57 13.33 -24.58 -7.18
CA GLN A 57 14.46 -24.09 -7.98
C GLN A 57 14.33 -22.59 -8.30
N ALA A 58 13.12 -22.13 -8.67
CA ALA A 58 12.87 -20.71 -8.89
C ALA A 58 13.07 -19.88 -7.61
N ALA A 59 12.60 -20.38 -6.47
CA ALA A 59 12.82 -19.72 -5.17
C ALA A 59 14.29 -19.67 -4.76
N ALA A 60 15.09 -20.70 -5.11
CA ALA A 60 16.52 -20.70 -4.85
C ALA A 60 17.28 -19.65 -5.68
N GLN A 61 16.76 -19.29 -6.87
CA GLN A 61 17.31 -18.23 -7.72
C GLN A 61 16.83 -16.84 -7.31
N SER A 62 15.81 -16.74 -6.46
CA SER A 62 15.23 -15.48 -6.03
C SER A 62 16.11 -14.77 -4.98
N SER A 63 15.75 -13.54 -4.66
CA SER A 63 16.56 -12.56 -3.92
C SER A 63 16.94 -12.92 -2.46
N ARG A 64 16.80 -14.17 -2.02
CA ARG A 64 17.09 -14.59 -0.63
C ARG A 64 18.51 -14.29 -0.16
N GLU A 65 19.46 -14.26 -1.12
CA GLU A 65 20.87 -13.93 -0.86
C GLU A 65 21.18 -12.43 -1.04
N TYR A 66 20.18 -11.64 -1.48
CA TYR A 66 20.36 -10.23 -1.71
C TYR A 66 20.09 -9.41 -0.45
N VAL A 67 20.90 -8.39 -0.24
CA VAL A 67 20.53 -7.27 0.63
C VAL A 67 19.63 -6.34 -0.16
N SER A 68 18.38 -6.16 0.27
CA SER A 68 17.45 -5.24 -0.39
C SER A 68 17.31 -3.98 0.43
N LEU A 69 17.50 -2.84 -0.25
CA LEU A 69 17.25 -1.50 0.28
C LEU A 69 16.06 -0.85 -0.44
N LEU A 70 15.15 -1.66 -0.97
CA LEU A 70 13.89 -1.19 -1.53
C LEU A 70 12.86 -0.96 -0.43
N GLY A 71 12.11 0.09 -0.59
CA GLY A 71 10.92 0.47 0.16
C GLY A 71 9.86 0.97 -0.81
N ALA A 72 9.72 2.29 -0.92
CA ALA A 72 8.82 2.95 -1.87
C ALA A 72 7.36 2.49 -1.74
N GLY A 73 6.87 2.42 -0.50
CA GLY A 73 5.48 2.08 -0.18
C GLY A 73 5.22 0.61 0.17
N ALA A 74 6.25 -0.26 0.07
CA ALA A 74 6.19 -1.65 0.53
C ALA A 74 7.45 -1.95 1.36
N TYR A 75 7.27 -2.36 2.61
CA TYR A 75 8.35 -2.42 3.57
C TYR A 75 8.51 -3.82 4.16
N ASN A 76 9.75 -4.30 4.22
CA ASN A 76 10.06 -5.59 4.82
C ASN A 76 10.39 -5.40 6.31
N HIS A 77 9.46 -5.81 7.17
CA HIS A 77 9.61 -5.78 8.62
C HIS A 77 9.58 -7.17 9.24
N TYR A 78 10.02 -7.26 10.49
CA TYR A 78 9.88 -8.47 11.27
C TYR A 78 8.41 -8.80 11.51
N ILE A 79 8.02 -10.01 11.14
CA ILE A 79 6.67 -10.54 11.37
C ILE A 79 6.77 -11.77 12.30
N PRO A 80 6.16 -11.75 13.50
CA PRO A 80 6.13 -12.89 14.38
C PRO A 80 5.53 -14.13 13.71
N VAL A 81 6.16 -15.28 13.87
CA VAL A 81 5.71 -16.57 13.29
C VAL A 81 4.24 -16.89 13.64
N ALA A 82 3.81 -16.47 14.83
CA ALA A 82 2.42 -16.66 15.30
C ALA A 82 1.38 -16.00 14.39
N VAL A 83 1.71 -14.91 13.68
CA VAL A 83 0.80 -14.27 12.72
C VAL A 83 0.41 -15.27 11.64
N LYS A 84 1.40 -15.87 10.96
CA LYS A 84 1.15 -16.86 9.91
C LYS A 84 0.44 -18.11 10.45
N ALA A 85 0.82 -18.58 11.64
CA ALA A 85 0.22 -19.77 12.25
C ALA A 85 -1.27 -19.57 12.54
N LEU A 86 -1.67 -18.40 13.05
CA LEU A 86 -3.07 -18.08 13.33
C LEU A 86 -3.87 -17.84 12.02
N LEU A 87 -3.30 -17.16 11.03
CA LEU A 87 -3.96 -16.94 9.74
C LEU A 87 -4.24 -18.23 8.98
N SER A 88 -3.41 -19.27 9.16
CA SER A 88 -3.55 -20.57 8.48
C SER A 88 -4.68 -21.42 9.06
N ARG A 89 -5.30 -21.03 10.16
CA ARG A 89 -6.43 -21.76 10.74
C ARG A 89 -7.62 -21.72 9.80
N GLY A 90 -8.27 -22.87 9.58
CA GLY A 90 -9.39 -23.00 8.65
C GLY A 90 -10.54 -22.04 8.92
N GLU A 91 -10.77 -21.71 10.20
CA GLU A 91 -11.84 -20.79 10.64
C GLU A 91 -11.68 -19.38 10.07
N PHE A 92 -10.42 -18.94 9.84
CA PHE A 92 -10.12 -17.63 9.25
C PHE A 92 -9.81 -17.73 7.76
N PHE A 93 -8.97 -18.71 7.38
CA PHE A 93 -8.47 -18.83 6.01
C PHE A 93 -9.58 -19.09 4.98
N THR A 94 -10.62 -19.84 5.37
CA THR A 94 -11.77 -20.15 4.50
C THR A 94 -12.93 -19.17 4.66
N ALA A 95 -12.85 -18.21 5.62
CA ALA A 95 -13.89 -17.23 5.82
C ALA A 95 -14.02 -16.30 4.60
N TYR A 96 -15.26 -16.01 4.26
CA TYR A 96 -15.60 -15.03 3.23
C TYR A 96 -16.29 -13.81 3.88
N THR A 97 -17.07 -13.07 3.12
CA THR A 97 -17.82 -11.92 3.67
C THR A 97 -18.81 -12.36 4.74
N PRO A 98 -18.78 -11.76 5.94
CA PRO A 98 -19.65 -12.14 7.06
C PRO A 98 -21.06 -11.53 6.93
N TYR A 99 -21.82 -11.93 5.90
CA TYR A 99 -23.18 -11.43 5.68
C TYR A 99 -24.15 -11.85 6.78
N GLN A 100 -24.02 -13.09 7.27
CA GLN A 100 -24.85 -13.62 8.34
C GLN A 100 -24.13 -13.46 9.69
N ALA A 101 -24.54 -12.45 10.45
CA ALA A 101 -23.92 -12.13 11.71
C ALA A 101 -23.95 -13.29 12.71
N GLU A 102 -25.00 -14.10 12.67
CA GLU A 102 -25.24 -15.23 13.59
C GLU A 102 -24.12 -16.27 13.57
N ILE A 103 -23.54 -16.53 12.39
CA ILE A 103 -22.50 -17.56 12.19
C ILE A 103 -21.11 -16.98 12.00
N ALA A 104 -20.97 -15.66 11.92
CA ALA A 104 -19.72 -14.98 11.58
C ALA A 104 -19.20 -14.07 12.70
N GLN A 105 -19.60 -14.30 13.96
CA GLN A 105 -19.28 -13.42 15.09
C GLN A 105 -17.77 -13.24 15.30
N GLY A 106 -16.97 -14.31 15.16
CA GLY A 106 -15.52 -14.23 15.28
C GLY A 106 -14.87 -13.36 14.21
N THR A 107 -15.29 -13.49 12.95
CA THR A 107 -14.80 -12.65 11.84
C THR A 107 -15.22 -11.19 12.01
N LEU A 108 -16.45 -10.94 12.41
CA LEU A 108 -16.95 -9.58 12.68
C LEU A 108 -16.23 -8.94 13.86
N GLN A 109 -15.96 -9.69 14.92
CA GLN A 109 -15.17 -9.22 16.05
C GLN A 109 -13.75 -8.84 15.62
N ALA A 110 -13.08 -9.68 14.83
CA ALA A 110 -11.74 -9.39 14.32
C ALA A 110 -11.72 -8.10 13.48
N MET A 111 -12.73 -7.88 12.63
CA MET A 111 -12.87 -6.62 11.87
C MET A 111 -13.11 -5.41 12.77
N PHE A 112 -13.91 -5.56 13.82
CA PHE A 112 -14.15 -4.50 14.79
C PHE A 112 -12.87 -4.16 15.57
N GLU A 113 -12.09 -5.17 15.95
CA GLU A 113 -10.79 -4.98 16.61
C GLU A 113 -9.78 -4.28 15.67
N PHE A 114 -9.73 -4.65 14.38
CA PHE A 114 -8.95 -3.91 13.38
C PHE A 114 -9.33 -2.43 13.36
N GLN A 115 -10.63 -2.11 13.26
CA GLN A 115 -11.11 -0.72 13.26
C GLN A 115 -10.64 0.02 14.52
N THR A 116 -10.73 -0.62 15.69
CA THR A 116 -10.30 -0.05 16.96
C THR A 116 -8.81 0.23 17.01
N LEU A 117 -7.99 -0.75 16.59
CA LEU A 117 -6.52 -0.61 16.56
C LEU A 117 -6.09 0.48 15.59
N MET A 118 -6.73 0.56 14.41
CA MET A 118 -6.42 1.60 13.43
C MET A 118 -6.81 3.01 13.94
N THR A 119 -7.95 3.17 14.60
CA THR A 119 -8.30 4.47 15.20
C THR A 119 -7.31 4.89 16.28
N GLN A 120 -6.86 3.97 17.12
CA GLN A 120 -5.86 4.26 18.14
C GLN A 120 -4.50 4.63 17.55
N LEU A 121 -4.03 3.88 16.56
CA LEU A 121 -2.73 4.13 15.92
C LEU A 121 -2.73 5.45 15.13
N MET A 122 -3.81 5.75 14.42
CA MET A 122 -3.93 6.96 13.60
C MET A 122 -4.37 8.20 14.39
N GLY A 123 -4.79 8.05 15.64
CA GLY A 123 -5.32 9.15 16.46
C GLY A 123 -6.65 9.69 15.96
N MET A 124 -7.49 8.84 15.33
CA MET A 124 -8.76 9.23 14.71
C MET A 124 -9.95 8.62 15.45
N GLU A 125 -11.18 9.09 15.12
CA GLU A 125 -12.40 8.70 15.86
C GLU A 125 -13.06 7.44 15.33
N VAL A 126 -12.99 7.19 14.01
CA VAL A 126 -13.61 6.04 13.34
C VAL A 126 -12.69 5.46 12.26
N SER A 127 -12.83 4.17 11.99
CA SER A 127 -12.15 3.44 10.91
C SER A 127 -13.12 2.53 10.18
N ASN A 128 -12.89 2.31 8.89
CA ASN A 128 -13.54 1.23 8.16
C ASN A 128 -12.86 -0.13 8.41
N ALA A 129 -13.48 -1.20 7.89
CA ALA A 129 -13.00 -2.57 8.08
C ALA A 129 -11.84 -2.97 7.15
N SER A 130 -11.21 -2.07 6.48
CA SER A 130 -10.13 -2.08 5.48
C SER A 130 -10.57 -1.72 4.06
N LEU A 131 -9.59 -1.43 3.22
CA LEU A 131 -9.69 -1.24 1.78
C LEU A 131 -8.67 -2.14 1.07
N TYR A 132 -8.53 -2.04 -0.25
CA TYR A 132 -7.67 -2.95 -1.00
C TYR A 132 -6.19 -2.68 -0.74
N ASP A 133 -5.78 -1.42 -0.83
CA ASP A 133 -4.41 -0.94 -0.63
C ASP A 133 -4.39 0.56 -0.29
N GLY A 134 -3.19 1.11 -0.06
CA GLY A 134 -3.00 2.52 0.26
C GLY A 134 -3.37 3.46 -0.89
N SER A 135 -3.21 3.03 -2.14
CA SER A 135 -3.51 3.85 -3.32
C SER A 135 -5.03 4.05 -3.48
N THR A 136 -5.79 2.95 -3.37
CA THR A 136 -7.24 2.99 -3.39
C THR A 136 -7.81 3.68 -2.15
N ALA A 137 -7.20 3.49 -0.98
CA ALA A 137 -7.60 4.17 0.25
C ALA A 137 -7.44 5.70 0.13
N THR A 138 -6.32 6.16 -0.42
CA THR A 138 -6.07 7.60 -0.66
C THR A 138 -7.06 8.16 -1.68
N THR A 139 -7.33 7.41 -2.76
CA THR A 139 -8.32 7.80 -3.77
C THR A 139 -9.72 7.89 -3.20
N GLU A 140 -10.15 6.91 -2.43
CA GLU A 140 -11.47 6.91 -1.78
C GLU A 140 -11.61 8.03 -0.73
N ALA A 141 -10.52 8.39 -0.04
CA ALA A 141 -10.50 9.55 0.84
C ALA A 141 -10.75 10.85 0.08
N VAL A 142 -10.16 11.02 -1.11
CA VAL A 142 -10.41 12.16 -1.99
C VAL A 142 -11.85 12.16 -2.50
N LEU A 143 -12.36 11.04 -3.00
CA LEU A 143 -13.74 10.92 -3.44
C LEU A 143 -14.75 11.22 -2.30
N MET A 144 -14.41 10.81 -1.08
CA MET A 144 -15.19 11.16 0.11
C MET A 144 -15.16 12.67 0.37
N ALA A 145 -14.00 13.32 0.30
CA ALA A 145 -13.87 14.76 0.49
C ALA A 145 -14.67 15.56 -0.57
N LEU A 146 -14.64 15.14 -1.83
CA LEU A 146 -15.44 15.72 -2.92
C LEU A 146 -16.95 15.64 -2.62
N ARG A 147 -17.42 14.49 -2.12
CA ARG A 147 -18.84 14.31 -1.73
C ARG A 147 -19.25 15.18 -0.54
N VAL A 148 -18.37 15.30 0.46
CA VAL A 148 -18.61 16.08 1.69
C VAL A 148 -18.64 17.58 1.38
N THR A 149 -17.66 18.09 0.65
CA THR A 149 -17.48 19.51 0.40
C THR A 149 -18.30 19.99 -0.80
N ARG A 150 -18.63 19.10 -1.74
CA ARG A 150 -19.26 19.42 -3.05
C ARG A 150 -18.44 20.41 -3.89
N ARG A 151 -17.14 20.39 -3.73
CA ARG A 151 -16.16 21.19 -4.47
C ARG A 151 -15.42 20.31 -5.46
N SER A 152 -14.76 20.91 -6.47
CA SER A 152 -14.23 20.19 -7.62
C SER A 152 -12.69 20.27 -7.78
N ARG A 153 -11.99 20.86 -6.82
CA ARG A 153 -10.53 21.01 -6.89
C ARG A 153 -9.84 20.28 -5.74
N VAL A 154 -8.76 19.57 -6.06
CA VAL A 154 -7.95 18.84 -5.08
C VAL A 154 -6.48 19.25 -5.25
N LEU A 155 -5.86 19.66 -4.16
CA LEU A 155 -4.43 19.93 -4.11
C LEU A 155 -3.70 18.69 -3.60
N VAL A 156 -2.68 18.25 -4.33
CA VAL A 156 -1.92 17.03 -4.03
C VAL A 156 -0.45 17.39 -3.87
N ALA A 157 0.16 17.00 -2.75
CA ALA A 157 1.59 17.19 -2.56
C ALA A 157 2.40 16.48 -3.65
N GLY A 158 3.39 17.16 -4.22
CA GLY A 158 4.31 16.57 -5.18
C GLY A 158 5.10 15.38 -4.63
N THR A 159 5.16 15.27 -3.30
CA THR A 159 5.79 14.21 -2.52
C THR A 159 4.83 13.06 -2.12
N LEU A 160 3.55 13.10 -2.55
CA LEU A 160 2.68 11.93 -2.46
C LEU A 160 3.22 10.82 -3.36
N HIS A 161 3.12 9.57 -2.94
CA HIS A 161 3.55 8.39 -3.70
C HIS A 161 3.11 8.50 -5.17
N PRO A 162 4.04 8.40 -6.14
CA PRO A 162 3.73 8.66 -7.55
C PRO A 162 2.65 7.73 -8.12
N GLU A 163 2.65 6.46 -7.74
CA GLU A 163 1.61 5.52 -8.18
C GLU A 163 0.25 5.83 -7.53
N TYR A 164 0.23 6.33 -6.29
CA TYR A 164 -1.03 6.81 -5.67
C TYR A 164 -1.60 8.00 -6.44
N ARG A 165 -0.74 8.91 -6.91
CA ARG A 165 -1.16 10.04 -7.78
C ARG A 165 -1.75 9.54 -9.09
N GLN A 166 -1.13 8.54 -9.73
CA GLN A 166 -1.61 7.94 -10.99
C GLN A 166 -2.96 7.24 -10.81
N VAL A 167 -3.14 6.50 -9.71
CA VAL A 167 -4.42 5.87 -9.39
C VAL A 167 -5.49 6.94 -9.16
N LEU A 168 -5.21 7.96 -8.36
CA LEU A 168 -6.12 9.07 -8.12
C LEU A 168 -6.50 9.77 -9.44
N GLU A 169 -5.54 10.09 -10.29
CA GLU A 169 -5.78 10.70 -11.61
C GLU A 169 -6.69 9.82 -12.46
N THR A 170 -6.45 8.50 -12.49
CA THR A 170 -7.27 7.54 -13.23
C THR A 170 -8.74 7.60 -12.79
N PHE A 171 -8.98 7.69 -11.48
CA PHE A 171 -10.35 7.71 -10.95
C PHE A 171 -11.08 9.03 -11.22
N VAL A 172 -10.37 10.17 -11.20
CA VAL A 172 -11.06 11.48 -11.26
C VAL A 172 -11.07 12.13 -12.64
N LYS A 173 -10.27 11.66 -13.61
CA LYS A 173 -10.08 12.30 -14.92
C LYS A 173 -11.36 12.53 -15.72
N HIS A 174 -12.41 11.74 -15.48
CA HIS A 174 -13.71 11.86 -16.16
C HIS A 174 -14.81 12.47 -15.29
N LEU A 175 -14.46 12.93 -14.07
CA LEU A 175 -15.41 13.49 -13.11
C LEU A 175 -15.44 15.03 -13.11
N GLY A 176 -14.71 15.69 -14.01
CA GLY A 176 -14.59 17.15 -14.02
C GLY A 176 -13.84 17.72 -12.79
N ILE A 177 -12.97 16.93 -12.19
CA ILE A 177 -12.20 17.32 -11.00
C ILE A 177 -10.84 17.85 -11.44
N GLU A 178 -10.44 19.01 -10.92
CA GLU A 178 -9.12 19.59 -11.10
C GLU A 178 -8.15 19.01 -10.04
N LEU A 179 -7.16 18.24 -10.50
CA LEU A 179 -6.01 17.85 -9.67
C LEU A 179 -4.87 18.84 -9.90
N ARG A 180 -4.41 19.51 -8.84
CA ARG A 180 -3.25 20.39 -8.89
C ARG A 180 -2.16 19.92 -7.95
N GLN A 181 -0.99 19.69 -8.49
CA GLN A 181 0.19 19.33 -7.70
C GLN A 181 0.78 20.58 -7.04
N VAL A 182 1.11 20.47 -5.75
CA VAL A 182 1.83 21.48 -4.97
C VAL A 182 3.28 21.02 -4.82
N PRO A 183 4.29 21.84 -5.17
CA PRO A 183 5.68 21.46 -5.13
C PRO A 183 6.19 21.27 -3.70
N TYR A 184 7.37 20.68 -3.59
CA TYR A 184 8.15 20.59 -2.35
C TYR A 184 9.31 21.59 -2.36
N GLY A 185 9.77 21.95 -1.16
CA GLY A 185 10.92 22.83 -0.98
C GLY A 185 12.24 22.07 -0.82
N GLU A 186 13.32 22.79 -0.53
CA GLU A 186 14.68 22.24 -0.35
C GLU A 186 14.80 21.20 0.76
N SER A 187 13.94 21.26 1.77
CA SER A 187 13.90 20.25 2.85
C SER A 187 13.35 18.89 2.40
N GLY A 188 12.75 18.79 1.21
CA GLY A 188 11.98 17.64 0.76
C GLY A 188 10.55 17.58 1.31
N GLN A 189 10.10 18.61 2.03
CA GLN A 189 8.74 18.76 2.58
C GLN A 189 7.89 19.61 1.64
N LEU A 190 6.55 19.51 1.78
CA LEU A 190 5.59 20.35 1.07
C LEU A 190 5.92 21.85 1.28
N ASP A 191 5.94 22.62 0.19
CA ASP A 191 6.11 24.08 0.25
C ASP A 191 4.81 24.74 0.74
N LEU A 192 4.85 25.28 1.96
CA LEU A 192 3.68 25.90 2.58
C LEU A 192 3.27 27.21 1.89
N GLY A 193 4.20 27.98 1.31
CA GLY A 193 3.90 29.21 0.59
C GLY A 193 3.15 28.90 -0.72
N GLN A 194 3.62 27.88 -1.43
CA GLN A 194 2.93 27.38 -2.63
C GLN A 194 1.57 26.78 -2.30
N LEU A 195 1.44 26.05 -1.19
CA LEU A 195 0.15 25.54 -0.72
C LEU A 195 -0.83 26.69 -0.45
N GLU A 196 -0.42 27.69 0.33
CA GLU A 196 -1.28 28.84 0.67
C GLU A 196 -1.72 29.60 -0.57
N SER A 197 -0.83 29.82 -1.53
CA SER A 197 -1.13 30.47 -2.80
C SER A 197 -2.06 29.65 -3.72
N ALA A 198 -2.06 28.31 -3.59
CA ALA A 198 -2.88 27.42 -4.40
C ALA A 198 -4.30 27.23 -3.85
N LEU A 199 -4.53 27.47 -2.54
CA LEU A 199 -5.82 27.32 -1.89
C LEU A 199 -6.82 28.36 -2.39
N ASN A 200 -8.07 27.92 -2.64
CA ASN A 200 -9.19 28.77 -2.98
C ASN A 200 -10.53 28.18 -2.52
N ALA A 201 -11.62 28.86 -2.79
CA ALA A 201 -12.97 28.46 -2.38
C ALA A 201 -13.44 27.13 -3.04
N GLU A 202 -12.89 26.76 -4.21
CA GLU A 202 -13.21 25.51 -4.92
C GLU A 202 -12.39 24.31 -4.42
N THR A 203 -11.43 24.53 -3.51
CA THR A 203 -10.60 23.45 -2.99
C THR A 203 -11.39 22.55 -2.06
N ALA A 204 -11.60 21.29 -2.46
CA ALA A 204 -12.27 20.25 -1.68
C ALA A 204 -11.34 19.65 -0.62
N ALA A 205 -10.10 19.36 -1.02
CA ALA A 205 -9.14 18.71 -0.15
C ALA A 205 -7.70 19.07 -0.50
N VAL A 206 -6.83 18.95 0.50
CA VAL A 206 -5.37 18.90 0.39
C VAL A 206 -4.92 17.51 0.79
N VAL A 207 -4.15 16.83 -0.09
CA VAL A 207 -3.64 15.48 0.14
C VAL A 207 -2.14 15.54 0.33
N VAL A 208 -1.66 15.07 1.48
CA VAL A 208 -0.24 14.95 1.82
C VAL A 208 0.07 13.53 2.27
N GLN A 209 1.34 13.13 2.18
CA GLN A 209 1.80 11.84 2.71
C GLN A 209 2.87 12.09 3.78
N SER A 210 2.83 11.36 4.90
CA SER A 210 3.87 11.45 5.92
C SER A 210 4.10 10.08 6.62
N PRO A 211 5.32 9.53 6.59
CA PRO A 211 6.46 9.98 5.79
C PRO A 211 6.11 10.07 4.31
N ASN A 212 6.65 11.08 3.62
CA ASN A 212 6.37 11.30 2.20
C ASN A 212 7.21 10.37 1.31
N PHE A 213 7.08 10.44 -0.02
CA PHE A 213 7.77 9.52 -0.93
C PHE A 213 9.31 9.67 -0.90
N PHE A 214 9.84 10.74 -0.34
CA PHE A 214 11.28 10.89 -0.10
C PHE A 214 11.71 10.39 1.28
N GLY A 215 10.80 9.77 2.04
CA GLY A 215 11.01 9.34 3.42
C GLY A 215 10.87 10.45 4.47
N ILE A 216 10.66 11.71 4.04
CA ILE A 216 10.65 12.89 4.91
C ILE A 216 9.32 13.01 5.65
N LEU A 217 9.40 13.34 6.94
CA LEU A 217 8.23 13.65 7.76
C LEU A 217 7.69 15.03 7.43
N GLU A 218 6.42 15.14 7.09
CA GLU A 218 5.75 16.41 6.81
C GLU A 218 5.39 17.17 8.09
N ARG A 219 5.26 18.50 7.97
CA ARG A 219 4.85 19.40 9.06
C ARG A 219 3.31 19.41 9.17
N ALA A 220 2.71 18.27 9.51
CA ALA A 220 1.26 18.10 9.51
C ALA A 220 0.49 19.18 10.34
N PRO A 221 0.94 19.63 11.53
CA PRO A 221 0.25 20.69 12.26
C PRO A 221 0.26 22.06 11.54
N GLU A 222 1.36 22.42 10.86
CA GLU A 222 1.48 23.65 10.10
C GLU A 222 0.62 23.61 8.84
N ILE A 223 0.63 22.47 8.14
CA ILE A 223 -0.24 22.22 6.98
C ILE A 223 -1.71 22.34 7.39
N ALA A 224 -2.10 21.73 8.52
CA ALA A 224 -3.46 21.80 9.03
C ALA A 224 -3.90 23.25 9.31
N LYS A 225 -3.01 24.10 9.87
CA LYS A 225 -3.30 25.51 10.09
C LYS A 225 -3.56 26.28 8.79
N VAL A 226 -2.79 25.99 7.74
CA VAL A 226 -2.98 26.61 6.42
C VAL A 226 -4.30 26.16 5.80
N VAL A 227 -4.55 24.85 5.79
CA VAL A 227 -5.76 24.26 5.17
C VAL A 227 -7.05 24.73 5.83
N ARG A 228 -7.08 24.85 7.16
CA ARG A 228 -8.25 25.32 7.93
C ARG A 228 -8.73 26.73 7.57
N ARG A 229 -7.91 27.54 6.88
CA ARG A 229 -8.31 28.89 6.43
C ARG A 229 -9.24 28.86 5.21
N SER A 230 -9.40 27.71 4.55
CA SER A 230 -10.14 27.58 3.28
C SER A 230 -11.34 26.65 3.36
N ASP A 231 -11.69 26.10 4.52
CA ASP A 231 -12.72 25.05 4.70
C ASP A 231 -12.47 23.80 3.84
N ALA A 232 -11.28 23.61 3.27
CA ALA A 232 -10.88 22.39 2.61
C ALA A 232 -10.58 21.30 3.64
N LEU A 233 -10.75 20.02 3.27
CA LEU A 233 -10.41 18.91 4.14
C LEU A 233 -8.91 18.56 4.00
N LEU A 234 -8.25 18.30 5.12
CA LEU A 234 -6.89 17.75 5.14
C LEU A 234 -6.94 16.23 5.15
N ILE A 235 -6.36 15.62 4.12
CA ILE A 235 -6.16 14.18 4.00
C ILE A 235 -4.68 13.88 4.18
N VAL A 236 -4.34 13.04 5.16
CA VAL A 236 -2.98 12.55 5.37
C VAL A 236 -2.93 11.08 4.97
N SER A 237 -2.14 10.77 3.93
CA SER A 237 -1.83 9.42 3.51
C SER A 237 -0.60 8.91 4.26
N ILE A 238 -0.61 7.65 4.69
CA ILE A 238 0.49 7.00 5.41
C ILE A 238 0.82 5.70 4.69
N ALA A 239 2.01 5.62 4.10
CA ALA A 239 2.49 4.40 3.45
C ALA A 239 3.28 3.51 4.43
N GLU A 240 3.86 4.12 5.50
CA GLU A 240 4.65 3.41 6.52
C GLU A 240 4.11 3.70 7.93
N PRO A 241 3.07 2.98 8.36
CA PRO A 241 2.42 3.22 9.66
C PRO A 241 3.25 2.82 10.88
N LEU A 242 4.32 2.01 10.74
CA LEU A 242 5.23 1.73 11.85
C LEU A 242 5.91 3.00 12.39
N SER A 243 6.07 4.02 11.55
CA SER A 243 6.58 5.33 11.96
C SER A 243 5.79 5.95 13.11
N LEU A 244 4.48 5.69 13.18
CA LEU A 244 3.59 6.23 14.23
C LEU A 244 3.85 5.66 15.62
N ALA A 245 4.68 4.62 15.74
CA ALA A 245 5.11 4.13 17.04
C ALA A 245 6.03 5.12 17.79
N ILE A 246 6.66 6.06 17.05
CA ILE A 246 7.55 7.10 17.59
C ILE A 246 7.23 8.51 17.08
N VAL A 247 6.48 8.63 16.00
CA VAL A 247 6.01 9.91 15.44
C VAL A 247 4.59 10.18 15.91
N LYS A 248 4.27 11.43 16.24
CA LYS A 248 2.93 11.81 16.65
C LYS A 248 1.92 11.57 15.51
N PRO A 249 0.80 10.88 15.77
CA PRO A 249 -0.25 10.70 14.77
C PRO A 249 -0.79 12.05 14.26
N PRO A 250 -1.21 12.12 12.98
CA PRO A 250 -1.72 13.35 12.38
C PRO A 250 -3.19 13.61 12.76
N ALA A 251 -3.48 13.68 14.07
CA ALA A 251 -4.83 13.87 14.61
C ALA A 251 -5.48 15.23 14.23
N ASP A 252 -4.69 16.16 13.69
CA ASP A 252 -5.19 17.42 13.15
C ASP A 252 -5.84 17.27 11.74
N ALA A 253 -5.66 16.14 11.08
CA ALA A 253 -6.28 15.83 9.79
C ALA A 253 -7.79 15.58 9.92
N ASP A 254 -8.50 15.69 8.82
CA ASP A 254 -9.91 15.33 8.72
C ASP A 254 -10.08 13.84 8.38
N ILE A 255 -9.18 13.32 7.53
CA ILE A 255 -9.12 11.93 7.09
C ILE A 255 -7.65 11.49 7.14
N VAL A 256 -7.40 10.31 7.71
CA VAL A 256 -6.10 9.62 7.64
C VAL A 256 -6.33 8.28 6.97
N CYS A 257 -5.60 8.02 5.89
CA CYS A 257 -5.73 6.80 5.10
C CYS A 257 -4.34 6.29 4.70
N GLY A 258 -4.28 5.13 4.10
CA GLY A 258 -3.00 4.62 3.60
C GLY A 258 -2.90 3.12 3.57
N GLU A 259 -1.68 2.63 3.70
CA GLU A 259 -1.29 1.22 3.60
C GLU A 259 -0.89 0.68 4.98
N ALA A 260 -1.39 -0.49 5.33
CA ALA A 260 -1.02 -1.16 6.58
C ALA A 260 -0.20 -2.45 6.35
N GLN A 261 0.35 -2.65 5.15
CA GLN A 261 1.16 -3.83 4.79
C GLN A 261 2.29 -4.07 5.79
N SER A 262 3.02 -3.03 6.19
CA SER A 262 4.16 -3.13 7.11
C SER A 262 3.80 -3.65 8.52
N LEU A 263 2.51 -3.71 8.85
CA LEU A 263 2.01 -4.19 10.13
C LEU A 263 1.59 -5.68 10.08
N GLY A 264 2.47 -6.55 9.59
CA GLY A 264 2.26 -8.00 9.67
C GLY A 264 1.87 -8.71 8.38
N VAL A 265 1.87 -8.01 7.24
CA VAL A 265 1.70 -8.60 5.91
C VAL A 265 3.06 -8.66 5.21
N PRO A 266 3.55 -9.84 4.78
CA PRO A 266 4.84 -9.92 4.11
C PRO A 266 4.82 -9.22 2.75
N VAL A 267 5.96 -8.67 2.33
CA VAL A 267 6.12 -8.17 0.97
C VAL A 267 5.97 -9.32 -0.01
N ALA A 268 5.05 -9.18 -0.96
CA ALA A 268 4.80 -10.13 -2.02
C ALA A 268 4.61 -9.38 -3.35
N PHE A 269 5.11 -9.97 -4.43
CA PHE A 269 5.04 -9.38 -5.77
C PHE A 269 3.58 -9.37 -6.28
N GLY A 270 2.95 -8.22 -6.21
CA GLY A 270 1.55 -8.01 -6.58
C GLY A 270 0.54 -8.13 -5.42
N GLY A 271 1.00 -8.19 -4.18
CA GLY A 271 0.14 -8.24 -3.00
C GLY A 271 -0.26 -9.67 -2.58
N PRO A 272 -1.33 -9.83 -1.78
CA PRO A 272 -2.26 -8.76 -1.37
C PRO A 272 -1.65 -7.82 -0.33
N TYR A 273 -2.18 -6.58 -0.30
CA TYR A 273 -1.89 -5.58 0.73
C TYR A 273 -3.17 -5.24 1.49
N VAL A 274 -3.15 -4.20 2.33
CA VAL A 274 -4.33 -3.81 3.12
C VAL A 274 -4.39 -2.32 3.33
N GLY A 275 -5.29 -1.66 2.61
CA GLY A 275 -5.58 -0.26 2.79
C GLY A 275 -6.43 -0.01 4.05
N PHE A 276 -6.34 1.17 4.60
CA PHE A 276 -7.20 1.64 5.68
C PHE A 276 -7.69 3.07 5.41
N LEU A 277 -8.84 3.40 5.99
CA LEU A 277 -9.34 4.76 6.00
C LEU A 277 -9.96 5.05 7.36
N THR A 278 -9.43 6.08 8.00
CA THR A 278 -9.91 6.59 9.30
C THR A 278 -10.30 8.06 9.16
N GLY A 279 -11.14 8.55 10.03
CA GLY A 279 -11.59 9.93 9.95
C GLY A 279 -12.38 10.40 11.17
N LYS A 280 -12.88 11.63 11.10
CA LYS A 280 -13.78 12.19 12.12
C LYS A 280 -15.14 11.50 12.06
N LYS A 281 -15.78 11.32 13.19
CA LYS A 281 -17.11 10.68 13.32
C LYS A 281 -18.18 11.38 12.50
N THR A 282 -18.08 12.67 12.27
CA THR A 282 -18.99 13.45 11.43
C THR A 282 -19.08 12.92 10.00
N PHE A 283 -18.06 12.26 9.51
CA PHE A 283 -17.99 11.71 8.15
C PHE A 283 -18.41 10.23 8.06
N LEU A 284 -18.79 9.59 9.16
CA LEU A 284 -19.10 8.16 9.22
C LEU A 284 -20.05 7.68 8.11
N ARG A 285 -21.08 8.47 7.79
CA ARG A 285 -22.07 8.14 6.75
C ARG A 285 -21.53 8.28 5.31
N GLN A 286 -20.41 8.94 5.12
CA GLN A 286 -19.75 9.15 3.81
C GLN A 286 -18.53 8.22 3.64
N MET A 287 -18.15 7.50 4.69
CA MET A 287 -16.98 6.64 4.69
C MET A 287 -17.14 5.47 3.71
N PRO A 288 -16.18 5.19 2.83
CA PRO A 288 -16.21 4.03 1.93
C PRO A 288 -15.91 2.73 2.68
N GLY A 289 -16.27 1.62 2.07
CA GLY A 289 -16.00 0.28 2.59
C GLY A 289 -16.96 -0.13 3.71
N ARG A 290 -16.76 -1.34 4.22
CA ARG A 290 -17.58 -1.94 5.27
C ARG A 290 -17.28 -1.33 6.62
N LEU A 291 -18.30 -1.35 7.46
CA LEU A 291 -18.23 -0.95 8.86
C LEU A 291 -18.86 -2.03 9.72
N VAL A 292 -18.17 -2.41 10.78
CA VAL A 292 -18.68 -3.32 11.80
C VAL A 292 -19.02 -2.52 13.05
N GLY A 293 -20.22 -2.74 13.58
CA GLY A 293 -20.70 -2.14 14.81
C GLY A 293 -20.87 -3.20 15.91
N GLN A 294 -20.71 -2.78 17.15
CA GLN A 294 -21.07 -3.58 18.31
C GLN A 294 -22.55 -3.42 18.61
N THR A 295 -23.21 -4.51 18.96
CA THR A 295 -24.62 -4.58 19.34
C THR A 295 -24.81 -5.57 20.48
N VAL A 296 -26.04 -5.82 20.87
CA VAL A 296 -26.43 -6.90 21.80
C VAL A 296 -27.48 -7.80 21.15
N ASP A 297 -27.49 -9.09 21.50
CA ASP A 297 -28.51 -10.03 21.08
C ASP A 297 -29.79 -9.91 21.95
N THR A 298 -30.77 -10.75 21.69
CA THR A 298 -32.05 -10.76 22.41
C THR A 298 -31.90 -11.12 23.89
N GLU A 299 -30.77 -11.72 24.30
CA GLU A 299 -30.45 -12.07 25.66
C GLU A 299 -29.52 -11.03 26.33
N GLY A 300 -29.22 -9.92 25.63
CA GLY A 300 -28.34 -8.85 26.13
C GLY A 300 -26.84 -9.16 26.03
N ARG A 301 -26.45 -10.25 25.35
CA ARG A 301 -25.04 -10.60 25.15
C ARG A 301 -24.44 -9.76 24.02
N ARG A 302 -23.19 -9.33 24.19
CA ARG A 302 -22.45 -8.56 23.17
C ARG A 302 -22.32 -9.35 21.87
N GLY A 303 -22.66 -8.70 20.77
CA GLY A 303 -22.49 -9.20 19.42
C GLY A 303 -21.97 -8.14 18.45
N PHE A 304 -21.64 -8.55 17.22
CA PHE A 304 -21.13 -7.68 16.18
C PHE A 304 -21.93 -7.86 14.90
N VAL A 305 -22.12 -6.78 14.15
CA VAL A 305 -22.92 -6.77 12.90
C VAL A 305 -22.28 -5.86 11.85
N LEU A 306 -22.46 -6.16 10.58
CA LEU A 306 -22.25 -5.16 9.53
C LEU A 306 -23.26 -4.03 9.69
N THR A 307 -22.80 -2.79 9.66
CA THR A 307 -23.64 -1.61 9.85
C THR A 307 -23.57 -0.65 8.67
N LEU A 308 -24.61 0.19 8.52
CA LEU A 308 -24.73 1.19 7.44
C LEU A 308 -24.59 0.57 6.03
N ALA A 309 -24.98 -0.69 5.83
CA ALA A 309 -24.89 -1.41 4.55
C ALA A 309 -25.68 -0.72 3.40
N THR A 310 -26.65 0.16 3.71
CA THR A 310 -27.37 0.95 2.72
C THR A 310 -26.49 1.87 1.85
N ARG A 311 -25.19 2.04 2.17
CA ARG A 311 -24.23 2.79 1.37
C ARG A 311 -23.58 1.94 0.26
N GLU A 312 -23.69 0.61 0.33
CA GLU A 312 -22.99 -0.34 -0.50
C GLU A 312 -23.68 -0.57 -1.87
N GLN A 313 -22.92 -1.03 -2.86
CA GLN A 313 -23.36 -1.24 -4.24
C GLN A 313 -24.53 -2.20 -4.38
N HIS A 314 -24.58 -3.29 -3.61
CA HIS A 314 -25.66 -4.28 -3.69
C HIS A 314 -27.03 -3.73 -3.27
N ILE A 315 -27.06 -2.58 -2.56
CA ILE A 315 -28.27 -1.86 -2.18
C ILE A 315 -28.50 -0.67 -3.13
N ARG A 316 -27.49 0.20 -3.32
CA ARG A 316 -27.65 1.49 -4.01
C ARG A 316 -27.23 1.49 -5.47
N ARG A 317 -26.62 0.41 -5.96
CA ARG A 317 -26.13 0.29 -7.34
C ARG A 317 -25.25 1.48 -7.73
N GLU A 318 -25.59 2.22 -8.79
CA GLU A 318 -24.85 3.39 -9.28
C GLU A 318 -24.81 4.59 -8.29
N LYS A 319 -25.72 4.60 -7.30
CA LYS A 319 -25.77 5.62 -6.23
C LYS A 319 -25.00 5.23 -4.97
N ALA A 320 -24.22 4.14 -5.02
CA ALA A 320 -23.39 3.70 -3.89
C ALA A 320 -22.35 4.76 -3.54
N THR A 321 -21.96 4.77 -2.27
CA THR A 321 -20.92 5.69 -1.77
C THR A 321 -19.56 5.44 -2.41
N SER A 322 -19.29 4.18 -2.77
CA SER A 322 -18.02 3.73 -3.35
C SER A 322 -18.22 2.50 -4.21
N ASN A 323 -17.27 2.23 -5.12
CA ASN A 323 -17.18 0.99 -5.89
C ASN A 323 -16.50 -0.14 -5.12
N ILE A 324 -16.02 0.11 -3.91
CA ILE A 324 -15.45 -0.93 -3.04
C ILE A 324 -16.56 -1.91 -2.66
N CYS A 325 -16.42 -3.16 -3.12
CA CYS A 325 -17.40 -4.22 -2.89
C CYS A 325 -17.09 -5.02 -1.61
N THR A 326 -15.82 -5.33 -1.40
CA THR A 326 -15.34 -6.11 -0.25
C THR A 326 -14.11 -5.44 0.34
N ASN A 327 -13.59 -6.00 1.43
CA ASN A 327 -12.37 -5.55 2.08
C ASN A 327 -11.32 -6.67 2.10
N GLN A 328 -10.12 -6.39 2.58
CA GLN A 328 -9.02 -7.35 2.73
C GLN A 328 -9.07 -8.00 4.12
N ALA A 329 -10.14 -8.75 4.40
CA ALA A 329 -10.42 -9.25 5.76
C ALA A 329 -9.29 -10.09 6.35
N LEU A 330 -8.66 -10.98 5.57
CA LEU A 330 -7.56 -11.84 6.04
C LEU A 330 -6.30 -11.01 6.30
N CYS A 331 -5.98 -10.04 5.46
CA CYS A 331 -4.86 -9.12 5.69
C CYS A 331 -5.12 -8.18 6.87
N ALA A 332 -6.35 -7.70 7.05
CA ALA A 332 -6.75 -6.92 8.22
C ALA A 332 -6.63 -7.74 9.51
N LEU A 333 -6.95 -9.04 9.46
CA LEU A 333 -6.71 -9.96 10.58
C LEU A 333 -5.20 -10.12 10.87
N ALA A 334 -4.35 -10.19 9.83
CA ALA A 334 -2.89 -10.19 10.01
C ALA A 334 -2.42 -8.97 10.79
N VAL A 335 -2.90 -7.77 10.39
CA VAL A 335 -2.61 -6.51 11.10
C VAL A 335 -3.10 -6.55 12.55
N THR A 336 -4.32 -7.05 12.78
CA THR A 336 -4.90 -7.17 14.12
C THR A 336 -4.05 -8.07 15.01
N ILE A 337 -3.67 -9.25 14.53
CA ILE A 337 -2.82 -10.21 15.27
C ILE A 337 -1.44 -9.59 15.51
N TYR A 338 -0.84 -8.98 14.50
CA TYR A 338 0.48 -8.34 14.60
C TYR A 338 0.48 -7.24 15.66
N LEU A 339 -0.45 -6.30 15.59
CA LEU A 339 -0.57 -5.20 16.56
C LEU A 339 -0.83 -5.71 17.97
N SER A 340 -1.63 -6.75 18.11
CA SER A 340 -1.92 -7.38 19.43
C SER A 340 -0.69 -8.08 20.01
N LEU A 341 0.12 -8.76 19.18
CA LEU A 341 1.35 -9.44 19.63
C LEU A 341 2.46 -8.44 19.95
N MET A 342 2.67 -7.46 19.11
CA MET A 342 3.73 -6.47 19.28
C MET A 342 3.41 -5.49 20.42
N GLY A 343 2.16 -5.08 20.50
CA GLY A 343 1.72 -4.07 21.47
C GLY A 343 2.51 -2.76 21.34
N LYS A 344 2.20 -1.82 22.21
CA LYS A 344 2.86 -0.49 22.20
C LYS A 344 4.38 -0.58 22.35
N HIS A 345 4.86 -1.47 23.20
CA HIS A 345 6.29 -1.62 23.50
C HIS A 345 7.06 -2.22 22.31
N GLY A 346 6.55 -3.32 21.74
CA GLY A 346 7.18 -3.98 20.61
C GLY A 346 7.23 -3.09 19.36
N LEU A 347 6.13 -2.38 19.05
CA LEU A 347 6.11 -1.43 17.93
C LEU A 347 7.15 -0.31 18.13
N LYS A 348 7.24 0.25 19.33
CA LYS A 348 8.23 1.28 19.64
C LYS A 348 9.66 0.78 19.47
N MET A 349 9.98 -0.41 19.98
CA MET A 349 11.31 -1.01 19.83
C MET A 349 11.67 -1.22 18.35
N LEU A 350 10.74 -1.70 17.53
CA LEU A 350 10.98 -1.86 16.09
C LEU A 350 11.20 -0.52 15.40
N ALA A 351 10.36 0.48 15.68
CA ALA A 351 10.48 1.80 15.08
C ALA A 351 11.81 2.49 15.47
N GLU A 352 12.25 2.36 16.72
CA GLU A 352 13.55 2.87 17.18
C GLU A 352 14.72 2.19 16.45
N GLN A 353 14.66 0.88 16.22
CA GLN A 353 15.67 0.16 15.45
C GLN A 353 15.68 0.60 13.97
N ASN A 354 14.51 0.75 13.35
CA ASN A 354 14.39 1.29 11.99
C ASN A 354 15.09 2.65 11.89
N LEU A 355 14.69 3.59 12.74
CA LEU A 355 15.25 4.94 12.78
C LEU A 355 16.78 4.91 12.94
N ALA A 356 17.28 4.17 13.94
CA ALA A 356 18.71 4.09 14.23
C ALA A 356 19.51 3.54 13.05
N LYS A 357 19.06 2.44 12.42
CA LYS A 357 19.73 1.81 11.29
C LYS A 357 19.70 2.65 10.03
N ALA A 358 18.55 3.26 9.71
CA ALA A 358 18.41 4.14 8.55
C ALA A 358 19.32 5.38 8.68
N HIS A 359 19.32 6.02 9.84
CA HIS A 359 20.20 7.16 10.10
C HIS A 359 21.69 6.79 10.14
N TYR A 360 22.02 5.57 10.58
CA TYR A 360 23.38 5.06 10.49
C TYR A 360 23.78 4.87 9.01
N ALA A 361 22.98 4.19 8.22
CA ALA A 361 23.23 3.97 6.80
C ALA A 361 23.36 5.29 6.02
N ALA A 362 22.46 6.26 6.27
CA ALA A 362 22.50 7.57 5.62
C ALA A 362 23.82 8.31 5.90
N ARG A 363 24.29 8.31 7.16
CA ARG A 363 25.57 8.92 7.52
C ARG A 363 26.77 8.23 6.85
N GLN A 364 26.76 6.88 6.79
CA GLN A 364 27.84 6.13 6.16
C GLN A 364 27.88 6.36 4.64
N LEU A 365 26.73 6.36 3.97
CA LEU A 365 26.65 6.67 2.54
C LEU A 365 27.06 8.10 2.22
N ALA A 366 26.64 9.08 3.03
CA ALA A 366 27.04 10.48 2.87
C ALA A 366 28.55 10.73 3.10
N ALA A 367 29.23 9.84 3.80
CA ALA A 367 30.68 9.91 4.01
C ALA A 367 31.50 9.44 2.79
N ILE A 368 30.88 8.77 1.83
CA ILE A 368 31.52 8.35 0.57
C ILE A 368 31.70 9.59 -0.32
N PRO A 369 32.90 9.86 -0.85
CA PRO A 369 33.12 11.00 -1.74
C PRO A 369 32.16 11.03 -2.93
N GLY A 370 31.53 12.19 -3.15
CA GLY A 370 30.57 12.41 -4.22
C GLY A 370 29.12 12.01 -3.94
N PHE A 371 28.86 11.32 -2.82
CA PHE A 371 27.49 11.07 -2.36
C PHE A 371 27.00 12.15 -1.40
N ALA A 372 25.71 12.41 -1.41
CA ALA A 372 25.10 13.39 -0.50
C ALA A 372 23.66 12.97 -0.12
N ILE A 373 23.17 13.46 1.01
CA ILE A 373 21.76 13.43 1.39
C ILE A 373 21.17 14.81 1.03
N PRO A 374 20.45 14.94 -0.08
CA PRO A 374 20.05 16.25 -0.62
C PRO A 374 18.93 16.90 0.18
N PHE A 375 18.07 16.13 0.85
CA PHE A 375 16.96 16.65 1.63
C PHE A 375 17.28 16.63 3.12
N HIS A 376 17.09 17.76 3.80
CA HIS A 376 17.47 17.94 5.21
C HIS A 376 16.28 17.84 6.18
N GLY A 377 15.08 17.50 5.70
CA GLY A 377 13.95 17.21 6.54
C GLY A 377 14.17 15.95 7.40
N PRO A 378 13.47 15.84 8.56
CA PRO A 378 13.54 14.62 9.37
C PRO A 378 12.94 13.43 8.61
N PHE A 379 13.57 12.27 8.68
CA PHE A 379 13.10 11.04 8.00
C PHE A 379 13.04 9.86 8.95
N PHE A 380 12.29 8.82 8.57
CA PHE A 380 12.11 7.62 9.39
C PHE A 380 13.04 6.48 8.94
N ASN A 381 12.64 5.66 7.99
CA ASN A 381 13.40 4.49 7.50
C ASN A 381 13.77 4.58 6.02
N GLU A 382 13.30 5.61 5.34
CA GLU A 382 13.67 5.93 3.96
C GLU A 382 14.33 7.30 3.88
N PHE A 383 15.27 7.43 2.93
CA PHE A 383 15.95 8.68 2.65
C PHE A 383 16.48 8.69 1.21
N VAL A 384 16.66 9.88 0.67
CA VAL A 384 17.20 10.07 -0.69
C VAL A 384 18.71 10.23 -0.63
N VAL A 385 19.40 9.52 -1.53
CA VAL A 385 20.85 9.63 -1.73
C VAL A 385 21.10 10.17 -3.13
N LYS A 386 21.84 11.27 -3.24
CA LYS A 386 22.38 11.76 -4.50
C LYS A 386 23.69 11.01 -4.81
N THR A 387 23.79 10.46 -6.02
CA THR A 387 24.96 9.71 -6.47
C THR A 387 25.92 10.59 -7.28
N PRO A 388 27.24 10.28 -7.32
CA PRO A 388 28.21 11.07 -8.06
C PRO A 388 28.09 10.92 -9.60
N GLY A 389 27.36 9.90 -10.06
CA GLY A 389 27.16 9.58 -11.48
C GLY A 389 25.81 8.95 -11.72
N ASP A 390 25.69 8.26 -12.87
CA ASP A 390 24.43 7.64 -13.30
C ASP A 390 23.94 6.57 -12.30
N ALA A 391 22.73 6.76 -11.79
CA ALA A 391 22.13 5.90 -10.77
C ALA A 391 21.82 4.48 -11.30
N ASP A 392 21.48 4.33 -12.59
CA ASP A 392 21.17 3.01 -13.16
C ASP A 392 22.44 2.17 -13.31
N GLN A 393 23.57 2.81 -13.71
CA GLN A 393 24.88 2.14 -13.76
C GLN A 393 25.32 1.68 -12.36
N LEU A 394 25.17 2.55 -11.35
CA LEU A 394 25.47 2.23 -9.95
C LEU A 394 24.62 1.03 -9.49
N LEU A 395 23.31 1.04 -9.73
CA LEU A 395 22.43 -0.07 -9.35
C LEU A 395 22.81 -1.39 -10.02
N ALA A 396 23.20 -1.34 -11.31
CA ALA A 396 23.67 -2.53 -12.03
C ALA A 396 24.96 -3.13 -11.42
N GLU A 397 25.90 -2.29 -10.97
CA GLU A 397 27.12 -2.75 -10.30
C GLU A 397 26.82 -3.32 -8.89
N LEU A 398 25.90 -2.72 -8.16
CA LEU A 398 25.44 -3.23 -6.85
C LEU A 398 24.75 -4.59 -7.00
N GLN A 399 23.95 -4.77 -8.05
CA GLN A 399 23.24 -6.03 -8.31
C GLN A 399 24.22 -7.21 -8.55
N LYS A 400 25.37 -6.97 -9.23
CA LYS A 400 26.42 -7.97 -9.38
C LYS A 400 26.99 -8.45 -8.03
N ARG A 401 26.89 -7.60 -7.00
CA ARG A 401 27.30 -7.89 -5.61
C ARG A 401 26.16 -8.39 -4.73
N LYS A 402 25.01 -8.76 -5.34
CA LYS A 402 23.80 -9.20 -4.64
C LYS A 402 23.22 -8.13 -3.69
N ILE A 403 23.25 -6.87 -4.13
CA ILE A 403 22.67 -5.73 -3.42
C ILE A 403 21.66 -5.05 -4.34
N ILE A 404 20.41 -4.92 -3.87
CA ILE A 404 19.38 -4.10 -4.51
C ILE A 404 19.46 -2.73 -3.81
N GLY A 405 20.12 -1.78 -4.44
CA GLY A 405 20.64 -0.56 -3.82
C GLY A 405 19.61 0.55 -3.59
N GLY A 406 18.32 0.29 -3.85
CA GLY A 406 17.25 1.27 -3.75
C GLY A 406 16.54 1.51 -5.08
N LEU A 407 15.69 2.54 -5.13
CA LEU A 407 14.88 2.92 -6.29
C LEU A 407 15.45 4.17 -6.97
N ASN A 408 15.72 4.12 -8.29
CA ASN A 408 16.09 5.31 -9.05
C ASN A 408 14.88 6.26 -9.18
N LEU A 409 14.99 7.46 -8.58
CA LEU A 409 13.92 8.45 -8.56
C LEU A 409 13.64 9.08 -9.92
N ARG A 410 14.58 9.04 -10.88
CA ARG A 410 14.39 9.53 -12.25
C ARG A 410 13.13 8.97 -12.90
N ARG A 411 12.72 7.76 -12.55
CA ARG A 411 11.50 7.14 -13.05
C ARG A 411 10.24 7.98 -12.80
N PHE A 412 10.19 8.69 -11.67
CA PHE A 412 9.03 9.45 -11.22
C PHE A 412 9.29 10.96 -11.12
N TYR A 413 10.55 11.34 -10.97
CA TYR A 413 11.03 12.70 -10.82
C TYR A 413 12.19 12.92 -11.83
N PRO A 414 11.89 13.33 -13.08
CA PRO A 414 12.92 13.52 -14.11
C PRO A 414 14.01 14.53 -13.71
N ASP A 415 13.68 15.48 -12.83
CA ASP A 415 14.61 16.48 -12.29
C ASP A 415 15.57 15.93 -11.24
N LEU A 416 15.40 14.67 -10.84
CA LEU A 416 16.25 13.95 -9.89
C LEU A 416 16.97 12.75 -10.56
N PRO A 417 17.75 12.94 -11.66
CA PRO A 417 18.26 11.84 -12.47
C PRO A 417 19.28 10.96 -11.76
N ASN A 418 20.02 11.51 -10.80
CA ASN A 418 21.09 10.81 -10.06
C ASN A 418 20.73 10.68 -8.57
N HIS A 419 19.49 10.29 -8.30
CA HIS A 419 18.99 10.16 -6.93
C HIS A 419 18.37 8.78 -6.73
N LEU A 420 18.72 8.14 -5.63
CA LEU A 420 18.17 6.87 -5.18
C LEU A 420 17.34 7.07 -3.92
N LEU A 421 16.16 6.49 -3.88
CA LEU A 421 15.41 6.29 -2.63
C LEU A 421 15.89 4.98 -2.00
N VAL A 422 16.42 5.08 -0.79
CA VAL A 422 17.02 3.98 -0.03
C VAL A 422 16.20 3.75 1.23
N CYS A 423 15.81 2.49 1.46
CA CYS A 423 15.09 2.05 2.66
C CYS A 423 15.95 1.11 3.50
N VAL A 424 16.00 1.36 4.81
CA VAL A 424 16.70 0.49 5.76
C VAL A 424 15.79 0.22 6.95
N THR A 425 15.31 -1.02 7.04
CA THR A 425 14.46 -1.46 8.17
C THR A 425 15.28 -2.20 9.23
N GLU A 426 14.64 -2.61 10.32
CA GLU A 426 15.26 -3.41 11.38
C GLU A 426 15.76 -4.77 10.89
N THR A 427 15.23 -5.28 9.78
CA THR A 427 15.62 -6.56 9.20
C THR A 427 17.01 -6.54 8.54
N VAL A 428 17.52 -5.35 8.21
CA VAL A 428 18.87 -5.19 7.65
C VAL A 428 19.89 -5.20 8.79
N SER A 429 20.82 -6.16 8.79
CA SER A 429 21.85 -6.25 9.82
C SER A 429 22.90 -5.15 9.67
N ARG A 430 23.67 -4.90 10.73
CA ARG A 430 24.78 -3.93 10.69
C ARG A 430 25.81 -4.33 9.65
N GLU A 431 26.19 -5.60 9.60
CA GLU A 431 27.15 -6.16 8.63
C GLU A 431 26.64 -6.00 7.19
N ALA A 432 25.32 -6.15 6.98
CA ALA A 432 24.70 -5.91 5.67
C ALA A 432 24.77 -4.43 5.27
N ILE A 433 24.58 -3.50 6.21
CA ILE A 433 24.74 -2.06 5.95
C ILE A 433 26.21 -1.76 5.60
N GLU A 434 27.18 -2.25 6.38
CA GLU A 434 28.61 -2.02 6.17
C GLU A 434 29.06 -2.59 4.81
N ARG A 435 28.65 -3.83 4.47
CA ARG A 435 28.88 -4.43 3.14
C ARG A 435 28.27 -3.58 2.01
N THR A 436 27.10 -3.02 2.24
CA THR A 436 26.43 -2.15 1.27
C THR A 436 27.22 -0.85 1.05
N VAL A 437 27.64 -0.18 2.11
CA VAL A 437 28.45 1.05 2.05
C VAL A 437 29.77 0.80 1.30
N GLU A 438 30.45 -0.31 1.57
CA GLU A 438 31.65 -0.72 0.83
C GLU A 438 31.36 -0.94 -0.65
N ALA A 439 30.24 -1.61 -0.98
CA ALA A 439 29.84 -1.84 -2.37
C ALA A 439 29.52 -0.53 -3.11
N PHE A 440 28.84 0.44 -2.47
CA PHE A 440 28.60 1.76 -3.02
C PHE A 440 29.90 2.51 -3.30
N SER A 441 30.85 2.47 -2.37
CA SER A 441 32.17 3.10 -2.51
C SER A 441 32.93 2.50 -3.71
N HIS A 442 32.95 1.18 -3.84
CA HIS A 442 33.62 0.51 -4.97
C HIS A 442 32.94 0.74 -6.32
N ALA A 443 31.61 0.73 -6.34
CA ALA A 443 30.84 0.93 -7.56
C ALA A 443 30.95 2.37 -8.10
N ALA A 444 31.17 3.35 -7.23
CA ALA A 444 31.44 4.72 -7.61
C ALA A 444 32.78 4.93 -8.35
N GLY A 445 33.78 4.03 -8.17
CA GLY A 445 35.05 3.92 -8.92
C GLY A 445 35.86 5.22 -9.08
N PRO A 446 37.15 5.15 -9.35
CA PRO A 446 37.96 6.34 -9.61
C PRO A 446 37.57 7.10 -10.91
N GLY A 447 36.85 6.45 -11.84
CA GLY A 447 36.37 7.08 -13.08
C GLY A 447 35.12 7.94 -12.94
N ILE A 448 34.28 7.70 -11.94
CA ILE A 448 33.03 8.49 -11.69
C ILE A 448 33.38 9.76 -10.90
N VAL A 449 34.36 9.71 -10.02
CA VAL A 449 34.83 10.85 -9.23
C VAL A 449 35.62 11.87 -10.08
N ALA A 450 36.29 11.44 -11.15
CA ALA A 450 37.12 12.32 -12.00
C ALA A 450 36.32 13.24 -12.90
N HIS A 451 35.09 12.89 -13.31
CA HIS A 451 34.26 13.72 -14.21
C HIS A 451 33.61 14.94 -13.54
N THR A 452 33.58 14.97 -12.22
CA THR A 452 33.06 16.15 -11.46
C THR A 452 34.12 17.22 -11.20
N ALA A 453 35.42 16.86 -11.25
CA ALA A 453 36.52 17.82 -11.08
C ALA A 453 36.85 18.65 -12.35
N GLU A 454 36.41 18.20 -13.55
CA GLU A 454 36.65 18.94 -14.80
C GLU A 454 35.50 19.86 -15.20
N ARG A 455 34.41 19.96 -14.41
CA ARG A 455 33.25 20.84 -14.66
C ARG A 455 32.95 21.84 -13.52
N ALA A 456 33.82 21.97 -12.54
CA ALA A 456 33.87 23.06 -11.55
C ALA A 456 35.04 24.01 -11.91
#